data_8bc53e6bf821f5e02089c72cd9905c45
#
_entry.id   8bc53e6bf821f5e02089c72cd9905c45
#
_cell.length_a   1.000
_cell.length_b   1.000
_cell.length_c   1.000
_cell.angle_alpha   90.00
_cell.angle_beta   90.00
_cell.angle_gamma   90.00
#
_symmetry.space_group_name_H-M   'P 1'
#
loop_
_entity.id
_entity.type
_entity.pdbx_description
1 polymer ?
#
loop_
_entity_poly.entity_id
_entity_poly.type
_entity_poly.pdbx_seq_one_letter_code
_entity_poly.pdbx_strand_id
1 'polypeptide(L)'
;TRNEWEVNQEELFAPMACVIKVDSYGEALATVNDTRFGLTAGIMTRDLARATHFRRNARTGCVMVNLPTAGTDYHVPFGGRGESSYGPREQGQYAKDFYTVVKTAYIKANEPV
;
A
#
# COMPACT_ATOMS: atom_id res chain seq x y z
N THR A 1 21.31 -5.76 8.21
CA THR A 1 20.48 -6.97 8.24
C THR A 1 20.37 -7.57 6.84
N ARG A 2 19.81 -8.76 6.73
CA ARG A 2 19.48 -9.40 5.45
C ARG A 2 17.96 -9.53 5.36
N ASN A 3 17.42 -9.46 4.13
CA ASN A 3 15.97 -9.43 3.92
C ASN A 3 15.24 -10.66 4.48
N GLU A 4 15.86 -11.83 4.39
CA GLU A 4 15.31 -13.10 4.87
C GLU A 4 15.24 -13.25 6.39
N TRP A 5 15.81 -12.31 7.16
CA TRP A 5 15.73 -12.37 8.61
C TRP A 5 14.33 -11.99 9.10
N GLU A 6 13.86 -12.69 10.14
CA GLU A 6 12.54 -12.49 10.74
C GLU A 6 12.27 -11.01 11.06
N VAL A 7 13.25 -10.29 11.58
CA VAL A 7 13.16 -8.86 11.90
C VAL A 7 12.80 -7.96 10.70
N ASN A 8 13.03 -8.43 9.47
CA ASN A 8 12.68 -7.72 8.23
C ASN A 8 11.42 -8.25 7.57
N GLN A 9 10.94 -9.42 7.99
CA GLN A 9 9.76 -10.07 7.43
C GLN A 9 8.54 -10.00 8.34
N GLU A 10 8.74 -9.71 9.65
CA GLU A 10 7.67 -9.58 10.64
C GLU A 10 7.54 -8.15 11.14
N GLU A 11 6.32 -7.74 11.45
CA GLU A 11 6.04 -6.43 12.06
C GLU A 11 6.18 -6.51 13.59
N LEU A 12 7.30 -6.07 14.12
CA LEU A 12 7.65 -6.26 15.53
C LEU A 12 7.11 -5.21 16.50
N PHE A 13 6.43 -4.17 16.06
CA PHE A 13 5.90 -3.06 16.88
C PHE A 13 6.89 -2.51 17.92
N ALA A 14 8.14 -2.30 17.53
CA ALA A 14 9.22 -1.82 18.39
C ALA A 14 9.86 -0.55 17.81
N PRO A 15 10.48 0.31 18.64
CA PRO A 15 11.18 1.52 18.18
C PRO A 15 12.50 1.14 17.51
N MET A 16 12.44 0.45 16.39
CA MET A 16 13.59 -0.06 15.65
C MET A 16 13.48 0.21 14.15
N ALA A 17 14.62 0.27 13.49
CA ALA A 17 14.73 0.31 12.05
C ALA A 17 15.86 -0.62 11.59
N CYS A 18 15.63 -1.30 10.47
CA CYS A 18 16.61 -2.18 9.85
C CYS A 18 17.18 -1.53 8.60
N VAL A 19 18.49 -1.73 8.39
CA VAL A 19 19.18 -1.29 7.18
C VAL A 19 19.66 -2.51 6.42
N ILE A 20 19.23 -2.63 5.18
CA ILE A 20 19.67 -3.68 4.24
C ILE A 20 20.50 -3.00 3.15
N LYS A 21 21.78 -3.39 3.05
CA LYS A 21 22.66 -2.90 2.00
C LYS A 21 22.35 -3.66 0.70
N VAL A 22 22.24 -2.91 -0.39
CA VAL A 22 22.03 -3.42 -1.75
C VAL A 22 23.02 -2.77 -2.70
N ASP A 23 23.36 -3.45 -3.81
CA ASP A 23 24.37 -2.99 -4.76
C ASP A 23 23.76 -2.31 -5.99
N SER A 24 22.45 -2.41 -6.17
CA SER A 24 21.75 -1.83 -7.32
C SER A 24 20.32 -1.39 -7.01
N TYR A 25 19.80 -0.51 -7.85
CA TYR A 25 18.38 -0.12 -7.80
C TYR A 25 17.44 -1.31 -8.05
N GLY A 26 17.82 -2.23 -8.95
CA GLY A 26 17.02 -3.43 -9.23
C GLY A 26 16.90 -4.33 -8.00
N GLU A 27 18.01 -4.53 -7.30
CA GLU A 27 18.04 -5.27 -6.03
C GLU A 27 17.23 -4.55 -4.94
N ALA A 28 17.36 -3.22 -4.82
CA ALA A 28 16.56 -2.44 -3.90
C ALA A 28 15.05 -2.63 -4.12
N LEU A 29 14.60 -2.54 -5.38
CA LEU A 29 13.19 -2.73 -5.71
C LEU A 29 12.73 -4.19 -5.46
N ALA A 30 13.58 -5.17 -5.78
CA ALA A 30 13.28 -6.57 -5.48
C ALA A 30 13.12 -6.77 -3.97
N THR A 31 14.02 -6.26 -3.16
CA THR A 31 13.97 -6.32 -1.68
C THR A 31 12.72 -5.64 -1.13
N VAL A 32 12.36 -4.45 -1.62
CA VAL A 32 11.12 -3.76 -1.21
C VAL A 32 9.88 -4.59 -1.50
N ASN A 33 9.89 -5.37 -2.58
CA ASN A 33 8.75 -6.19 -2.99
C ASN A 33 8.76 -7.61 -2.41
N ASP A 34 9.83 -8.01 -1.75
CA ASP A 34 10.02 -9.34 -1.18
C ASP A 34 9.58 -9.37 0.29
N THR A 35 8.29 -9.15 0.48
CA THR A 35 7.58 -9.20 1.76
C THR A 35 6.11 -9.52 1.52
N ARG A 36 5.44 -10.09 2.50
CA ARG A 36 3.98 -10.30 2.47
C ARG A 36 3.19 -9.00 2.69
N PHE A 37 3.82 -7.96 3.22
CA PHE A 37 3.24 -6.65 3.48
C PHE A 37 3.33 -5.72 2.26
N GLY A 38 2.57 -4.64 2.28
CA GLY A 38 2.58 -3.67 1.18
C GLY A 38 1.78 -2.42 1.51
N LEU A 39 1.96 -1.81 2.68
CA LEU A 39 1.24 -0.58 3.02
C LEU A 39 1.87 0.62 2.32
N THR A 40 3.12 0.92 2.64
CA THR A 40 3.84 2.08 2.09
C THR A 40 5.23 1.69 1.64
N ALA A 41 5.73 2.36 0.60
CA ALA A 41 7.13 2.32 0.21
C ALA A 41 7.56 3.70 -0.33
N GLY A 42 8.83 4.04 -0.14
CA GLY A 42 9.38 5.30 -0.60
C GLY A 42 10.71 5.15 -1.32
N ILE A 43 10.98 6.11 -2.20
CA ILE A 43 12.29 6.27 -2.87
C ILE A 43 12.77 7.70 -2.73
N MET A 44 14.06 7.85 -2.40
CA MET A 44 14.76 9.11 -2.43
C MET A 44 15.67 9.13 -3.64
N THR A 45 15.36 9.95 -4.65
CA THR A 45 16.12 9.99 -5.91
C THR A 45 15.99 11.32 -6.62
N ARG A 46 17.03 11.71 -7.38
CA ARG A 46 16.98 12.81 -8.34
C ARG A 46 16.72 12.35 -9.78
N ASP A 47 16.66 11.06 -10.00
CA ASP A 47 16.44 10.45 -11.31
C ASP A 47 14.95 10.25 -11.55
N LEU A 48 14.37 11.01 -12.45
CA LEU A 48 12.96 10.93 -12.80
C LEU A 48 12.56 9.59 -13.40
N ALA A 49 13.47 8.92 -14.12
CA ALA A 49 13.20 7.61 -14.70
C ALA A 49 13.08 6.56 -13.60
N ARG A 50 13.98 6.58 -12.61
CA ARG A 50 13.89 5.70 -11.42
C ARG A 50 12.66 5.99 -10.58
N ALA A 51 12.33 7.25 -10.34
CA ALA A 51 11.13 7.65 -9.62
C ALA A 51 9.86 7.10 -10.30
N THR A 52 9.78 7.26 -11.63
CA THR A 52 8.65 6.77 -12.43
C THR A 52 8.58 5.24 -12.44
N HIS A 53 9.73 4.58 -12.58
CA HIS A 53 9.80 3.12 -12.56
C HIS A 53 9.42 2.56 -11.19
N PHE A 54 9.94 3.13 -10.10
CA PHE A 54 9.62 2.71 -8.73
C PHE A 54 8.12 2.83 -8.45
N ARG A 55 7.51 3.97 -8.76
CA ARG A 55 6.07 4.21 -8.57
C ARG A 55 5.19 3.16 -9.25
N ARG A 56 5.62 2.65 -10.42
CA ARG A 56 4.86 1.64 -11.18
C ARG A 56 5.09 0.22 -10.70
N ASN A 57 6.25 -0.07 -10.12
CA ASN A 57 6.71 -1.42 -9.84
C ASN A 57 6.79 -1.77 -8.35
N ALA A 58 6.73 -0.78 -7.43
CA ALA A 58 6.59 -1.07 -6.01
C ALA A 58 5.21 -1.68 -5.73
N ARG A 59 5.19 -2.83 -5.07
CA ARG A 59 3.96 -3.61 -4.77
C ARG A 59 3.31 -3.15 -3.47
N THR A 60 3.15 -1.85 -3.31
CA THR A 60 2.53 -1.22 -2.14
C THR A 60 1.30 -0.43 -2.52
N GLY A 61 0.46 -0.15 -1.53
CA GLY A 61 -0.73 0.67 -1.72
C GLY A 61 -0.43 2.15 -1.86
N CYS A 62 0.55 2.63 -1.07
CA CYS A 62 1.00 4.02 -1.08
C CYS A 62 2.48 4.07 -1.48
N VAL A 63 2.82 4.94 -2.42
CA VAL A 63 4.20 5.13 -2.90
C VAL A 63 4.59 6.59 -2.76
N MET A 64 5.70 6.85 -2.08
CA MET A 64 6.25 8.18 -1.86
C MET A 64 7.55 8.35 -2.65
N VAL A 65 7.72 9.51 -3.28
CA VAL A 65 8.96 9.89 -3.95
C VAL A 65 9.48 11.16 -3.31
N ASN A 66 10.65 11.10 -2.70
CA ASN A 66 11.29 12.21 -1.97
C ASN A 66 10.42 12.78 -0.83
N LEU A 67 9.56 11.95 -0.27
CA LEU A 67 8.68 12.26 0.85
C LEU A 67 8.80 11.17 1.91
N PRO A 68 8.51 11.49 3.19
CA PRO A 68 8.35 10.48 4.23
C PRO A 68 7.26 9.45 3.88
N THR A 69 7.41 8.22 4.34
CA THR A 69 6.40 7.18 4.18
C THR A 69 5.30 7.22 5.24
N ALA A 70 5.39 8.15 6.19
CA ALA A 70 4.39 8.42 7.21
C ALA A 70 3.56 9.65 6.87
N GLY A 71 2.29 9.63 7.28
CA GLY A 71 1.34 10.71 7.05
C GLY A 71 0.70 10.65 5.67
N THR A 72 -0.61 10.48 5.66
CA THR A 72 -1.43 10.54 4.45
C THR A 72 -2.56 11.52 4.64
N ASP A 73 -2.90 12.23 3.58
CA ASP A 73 -4.01 13.16 3.61
C ASP A 73 -5.35 12.42 3.66
N TYR A 74 -6.29 12.90 4.46
CA TYR A 74 -7.61 12.27 4.65
C TYR A 74 -8.48 12.23 3.37
N HIS A 75 -8.16 13.06 2.38
CA HIS A 75 -8.94 13.16 1.14
C HIS A 75 -8.41 12.29 0.00
N VAL A 76 -7.32 11.54 0.23
CA VAL A 76 -6.77 10.60 -0.75
C VAL A 76 -7.06 9.14 -0.36
N PRO A 77 -7.20 8.24 -1.31
CA PRO A 77 -7.39 6.83 -1.02
C PRO A 77 -6.20 6.26 -0.24
N PHE A 78 -6.48 5.59 0.87
CA PHE A 78 -5.48 4.98 1.73
C PHE A 78 -5.72 3.47 1.86
N GLY A 79 -4.66 2.71 1.83
CA GLY A 79 -4.67 1.27 2.07
C GLY A 79 -3.48 0.56 1.43
N GLY A 80 -3.23 -0.64 1.87
CA GLY A 80 -2.10 -1.47 1.45
C GLY A 80 -2.42 -2.48 0.36
N ARG A 81 -1.47 -3.38 0.17
CA ARG A 81 -1.58 -4.63 -0.59
C ARG A 81 -1.11 -5.79 0.30
N GLY A 82 -1.30 -7.01 -0.17
CA GLY A 82 -0.92 -8.19 0.60
C GLY A 82 -1.61 -8.21 1.97
N GLU A 83 -0.88 -8.57 3.00
CA GLU A 83 -1.40 -8.68 4.37
C GLU A 83 -1.53 -7.32 5.09
N SER A 84 -1.18 -6.21 4.45
CA SER A 84 -1.31 -4.87 5.05
C SER A 84 -2.71 -4.27 4.95
N SER A 85 -3.63 -4.85 4.21
CA SER A 85 -5.01 -4.36 4.10
C SER A 85 -5.97 -5.45 3.72
N TYR A 86 -7.19 -5.31 4.24
CA TYR A 86 -8.33 -6.14 3.92
C TYR A 86 -9.43 -5.26 3.29
N GLY A 87 -9.89 -5.64 2.09
CA GLY A 87 -10.99 -4.96 1.43
C GLY A 87 -10.59 -3.72 0.64
N PRO A 88 -11.57 -2.84 0.34
CA PRO A 88 -11.38 -1.64 -0.47
C PRO A 88 -10.54 -0.58 0.25
N ARG A 89 -10.12 0.43 -0.52
CA ARG A 89 -9.40 1.59 0.02
C ARG A 89 -10.29 2.39 0.97
N GLU A 90 -9.67 2.92 2.02
CA GLU A 90 -10.25 3.89 2.92
C GLU A 90 -10.04 5.32 2.40
N GLN A 91 -10.75 6.26 2.99
CA GLN A 91 -10.61 7.71 2.79
C GLN A 91 -10.96 8.22 1.38
N GLY A 92 -11.04 9.53 1.24
CA GLY A 92 -11.39 10.18 0.00
C GLY A 92 -12.69 9.65 -0.60
N GLN A 93 -12.72 9.54 -1.93
CA GLN A 93 -13.89 9.05 -2.65
C GLN A 93 -14.22 7.57 -2.38
N TYR A 94 -13.26 6.79 -1.89
CA TYR A 94 -13.44 5.36 -1.58
C TYR A 94 -14.06 5.09 -0.21
N ALA A 95 -14.17 6.11 0.65
CA ALA A 95 -14.80 5.96 1.96
C ALA A 95 -16.22 5.42 1.87
N LYS A 96 -16.97 5.82 0.82
CA LYS A 96 -18.30 5.29 0.58
C LYS A 96 -18.31 3.78 0.38
N ASP A 97 -17.44 3.27 -0.49
CA ASP A 97 -17.35 1.85 -0.78
C ASP A 97 -16.83 1.04 0.42
N PHE A 98 -15.95 1.63 1.21
CA PHE A 98 -15.41 1.01 2.43
C PHE A 98 -16.48 0.84 3.52
N TYR A 99 -17.33 1.86 3.74
CA TYR A 99 -18.32 1.87 4.82
C TYR A 99 -19.71 1.40 4.41
N THR A 100 -19.95 0.99 3.16
CA THR A 100 -21.26 0.57 2.67
C THR A 100 -21.22 -0.78 1.98
N VAL A 101 -22.39 -1.40 1.90
CA VAL A 101 -22.59 -2.65 1.15
C VAL A 101 -23.66 -2.41 0.10
N VAL A 102 -23.44 -2.87 -1.12
CA VAL A 102 -24.45 -2.79 -2.17
C VAL A 102 -25.54 -3.82 -1.93
N LYS A 103 -26.81 -3.36 -1.95
CA LYS A 103 -27.99 -4.20 -1.89
C LYS A 103 -28.87 -3.92 -3.09
N THR A 104 -29.16 -4.95 -3.87
CA THR A 104 -30.11 -4.85 -4.97
C THR A 104 -31.49 -5.37 -4.55
N ALA A 105 -32.55 -4.61 -4.81
CA ALA A 105 -33.92 -5.01 -4.53
C ALA A 105 -34.77 -4.89 -5.81
N TYR A 106 -35.52 -5.94 -6.11
CA TYR A 106 -36.55 -5.92 -7.15
C TYR A 106 -37.91 -5.92 -6.48
N ILE A 107 -38.72 -4.94 -6.80
CA ILE A 107 -40.07 -4.80 -6.22
C ILE A 107 -41.09 -4.76 -7.38
N LYS A 108 -42.02 -5.69 -7.38
CA LYS A 108 -43.20 -5.64 -8.24
C LYS A 108 -44.39 -5.22 -7.40
N ALA A 109 -45.07 -4.14 -7.79
CA ALA A 109 -46.35 -3.77 -7.20
C ALA A 109 -47.41 -4.84 -7.60
N ASN A 110 -48.14 -5.34 -6.62
CA ASN A 110 -49.30 -6.15 -6.92
C ASN A 110 -50.41 -5.23 -7.45
N GLU A 111 -51.09 -5.66 -8.50
CA GLU A 111 -52.30 -4.98 -8.91
C GLU A 111 -53.32 -5.10 -7.77
N PRO A 112 -54.12 -4.04 -7.49
CA PRO A 112 -55.20 -4.15 -6.53
C PRO A 112 -56.19 -5.22 -7.01
N VAL A 113 -56.53 -6.11 -6.10
CA VAL A 113 -57.57 -7.15 -6.34
C VAL A 113 -58.92 -6.49 -6.32
#